data_2856dccb7a9b45f09a4952ad662073d8
#
_entry.id   2856dccb7a9b45f09a4952ad662073d8
#
_cell.length_a   1.000
_cell.length_b   1.000
_cell.length_c   1.000
_cell.angle_alpha   90.00
_cell.angle_beta   90.00
_cell.angle_gamma   90.00
#
_symmetry.space_group_name_H-M   'P 1'
#
loop_
_entity.id
_entity.type
_entity.pdbx_description
1 polymer ?
#
loop_
_entity_poly.entity_id
_entity_poly.type
_entity_poly.pdbx_seq_one_letter_code
_entity_poly.pdbx_strand_id
1 'polypeptide(L)'
;MQEIYRFIDDAIEADRQRYTDIADQIWDHPETRFEEFWSAEHLASALESAGFTVTRNVGNIPNAFIASFGQGKPVIALLGEYDALAGLSQQAGCAQPTSVTP
;
A
#
# COMPACT_ATOMS: atom_id res chain seq x y z
N MET A 1 -19.84 14.09 -15.78
CA MET A 1 -18.48 13.53 -15.87
C MET A 1 -17.45 14.41 -15.16
N GLN A 2 -17.42 15.72 -15.44
CA GLN A 2 -16.48 16.62 -14.77
C GLN A 2 -16.69 16.68 -13.25
N GLU A 3 -17.93 16.59 -12.78
CA GLU A 3 -18.23 16.55 -11.35
C GLU A 3 -17.69 15.31 -10.67
N ILE A 4 -17.73 14.15 -11.36
CA ILE A 4 -17.18 12.90 -10.84
C ILE A 4 -15.65 12.99 -10.75
N TYR A 5 -15.01 13.53 -11.77
CA TYR A 5 -13.57 13.71 -11.78
C TYR A 5 -13.11 14.65 -10.66
N ARG A 6 -13.85 15.75 -10.48
CA ARG A 6 -13.55 16.69 -9.38
C ARG A 6 -13.71 16.03 -8.02
N PHE A 7 -14.75 15.24 -7.84
CA PHE A 7 -14.97 14.49 -6.60
C PHE A 7 -13.79 13.55 -6.31
N ILE A 8 -13.32 12.83 -7.34
CA ILE A 8 -12.17 11.92 -7.20
C ILE A 8 -10.90 12.70 -6.86
N ASP A 9 -10.63 13.79 -7.60
CA ASP A 9 -9.46 14.62 -7.35
C ASP A 9 -9.45 15.19 -5.95
N ASP A 10 -10.57 15.73 -5.50
CA ASP A 10 -10.70 16.32 -4.17
C ASP A 10 -10.54 15.26 -3.07
N ALA A 11 -11.07 14.06 -3.27
CA ALA A 11 -10.96 12.97 -2.31
C ALA A 11 -9.50 12.49 -2.19
N ILE A 12 -8.79 12.37 -3.31
CA ILE A 12 -7.38 11.97 -3.30
C ILE A 12 -6.52 13.06 -2.68
N GLU A 13 -6.75 14.32 -3.03
CA GLU A 13 -6.00 15.44 -2.47
C GLU A 13 -6.20 15.58 -0.96
N ALA A 14 -7.42 15.34 -0.46
CA ALA A 14 -7.70 15.42 0.96
C ALA A 14 -6.86 14.44 1.80
N ASP A 15 -6.49 13.30 1.21
CA ASP A 15 -5.71 12.26 1.88
C ASP A 15 -4.28 12.16 1.34
N ARG A 16 -3.82 13.13 0.54
CA ARG A 16 -2.49 13.11 -0.08
C ARG A 16 -1.39 12.80 0.95
N GLN A 17 -1.37 13.52 2.06
CA GLN A 17 -0.32 13.37 3.07
C GLN A 17 -0.35 11.96 3.68
N ARG A 18 -1.54 11.43 3.92
CA ARG A 18 -1.69 10.06 4.45
C ARG A 18 -1.09 9.02 3.50
N TYR A 19 -1.37 9.14 2.21
CA TYR A 19 -0.88 8.18 1.22
C TYR A 19 0.62 8.30 1.01
N THR A 20 1.15 9.50 0.95
CA THR A 20 2.60 9.70 0.81
C THR A 20 3.36 9.25 2.05
N ASP A 21 2.81 9.46 3.24
CA ASP A 21 3.41 8.97 4.49
C ASP A 21 3.49 7.44 4.51
N ILE A 22 2.41 6.76 4.09
CA ILE A 22 2.41 5.30 4.00
C ILE A 22 3.48 4.82 3.02
N ALA A 23 3.57 5.43 1.86
CA ALA A 23 4.56 5.08 0.84
C ALA A 23 5.98 5.29 1.35
N ASP A 24 6.24 6.40 2.00
CA ASP A 24 7.56 6.73 2.55
C ASP A 24 7.96 5.76 3.67
N GLN A 25 7.01 5.42 4.54
CA GLN A 25 7.25 4.48 5.62
C GLN A 25 7.58 3.07 5.11
N ILE A 26 6.89 2.62 4.06
CA ILE A 26 7.20 1.34 3.43
C ILE A 26 8.56 1.39 2.75
N TRP A 27 8.90 2.51 2.09
CA TRP A 27 10.21 2.72 1.51
C TRP A 27 11.32 2.61 2.56
N ASP A 28 11.10 3.20 3.73
CA ASP A 28 12.08 3.17 4.82
C ASP A 28 12.15 1.82 5.54
N HIS A 29 11.24 0.91 5.23
CA HIS A 29 11.16 -0.41 5.88
C HIS A 29 11.11 -1.52 4.81
N PRO A 30 12.17 -1.66 3.98
CA PRO A 30 12.13 -2.61 2.87
C PRO A 30 12.11 -4.04 3.37
N GLU A 31 11.21 -4.82 2.82
CA GLU A 31 11.05 -6.24 3.13
C GLU A 31 10.97 -7.02 1.83
N THR A 32 11.77 -8.08 1.71
CA THR A 32 11.79 -8.91 0.51
C THR A 32 10.61 -9.89 0.48
N ARG A 33 10.41 -10.52 -0.66
CA ARG A 33 9.28 -11.43 -0.90
C ARG A 33 9.07 -12.44 0.22
N PHE A 34 7.82 -12.65 0.59
CA PHE A 34 7.36 -13.54 1.68
C PHE A 34 7.79 -13.10 3.08
N GLU A 35 8.48 -11.99 3.22
CA GLU A 35 8.90 -11.44 4.51
C GLU A 35 8.31 -10.06 4.77
N GLU A 36 7.31 -9.64 3.98
CA GLU A 36 6.69 -8.31 4.06
C GLU A 36 5.66 -8.22 5.19
N PHE A 37 6.00 -8.67 6.39
CA PHE A 37 5.03 -8.73 7.49
C PHE A 37 4.65 -7.35 8.01
N TRP A 38 5.62 -6.47 8.16
CA TRP A 38 5.37 -5.11 8.63
C TRP A 38 4.59 -4.31 7.59
N SER A 39 5.02 -4.36 6.34
CA SER A 39 4.36 -3.63 5.26
C SER A 39 2.93 -4.10 5.05
N ALA A 40 2.69 -5.40 5.10
CA ALA A 40 1.36 -5.97 4.99
C ALA A 40 0.45 -5.47 6.11
N GLU A 41 0.91 -5.52 7.36
CA GLU A 41 0.12 -5.05 8.50
C GLU A 41 -0.11 -3.55 8.44
N HIS A 42 0.88 -2.79 8.01
CA HIS A 42 0.78 -1.34 7.88
C HIS A 42 -0.32 -0.94 6.87
N LEU A 43 -0.34 -1.60 5.71
CA LEU A 43 -1.37 -1.37 4.69
C LEU A 43 -2.74 -1.89 5.14
N ALA A 44 -2.79 -3.08 5.70
CA ALA A 44 -4.04 -3.68 6.19
C ALA A 44 -4.69 -2.79 7.27
N SER A 45 -3.91 -2.32 8.22
CA SER A 45 -4.39 -1.44 9.30
C SER A 45 -4.89 -0.10 8.76
N ALA A 46 -4.21 0.47 7.77
CA ALA A 46 -4.65 1.71 7.13
C ALA A 46 -6.02 1.53 6.45
N LEU A 47 -6.24 0.41 5.79
CA LEU A 47 -7.52 0.09 5.16
C LEU A 47 -8.61 -0.17 6.19
N GLU A 48 -8.30 -0.88 7.27
CA GLU A 48 -9.25 -1.06 8.39
C GLU A 48 -9.69 0.28 8.97
N SER A 49 -8.73 1.17 9.19
CA SER A 49 -9.02 2.52 9.72
C SER A 49 -9.90 3.32 8.79
N ALA A 50 -9.84 3.05 7.48
CA ALA A 50 -10.68 3.69 6.47
C ALA A 50 -12.06 3.03 6.31
N GLY A 51 -12.35 1.99 7.08
CA GLY A 51 -13.66 1.33 7.08
C GLY A 51 -13.75 0.05 6.25
N PHE A 52 -12.64 -0.45 5.73
CA PHE A 52 -12.62 -1.72 5.00
C PHE A 52 -12.68 -2.90 5.96
N THR A 53 -13.28 -3.99 5.50
CA THR A 53 -13.21 -5.27 6.19
C THR A 53 -11.98 -6.02 5.67
N VAL A 54 -11.02 -6.30 6.54
CA VAL A 54 -9.74 -6.91 6.16
C VAL A 54 -9.72 -8.37 6.59
N THR A 55 -9.35 -9.25 5.64
CA THR A 55 -9.09 -10.66 5.89
C THR A 55 -7.62 -10.92 5.68
N ARG A 56 -6.93 -11.36 6.72
CA ARG A 56 -5.49 -11.65 6.70
C ARG A 56 -5.25 -13.14 6.45
N ASN A 57 -4.02 -13.48 6.16
CA ASN A 57 -3.58 -14.88 5.97
C ASN A 57 -4.36 -15.58 4.86
N VAL A 58 -4.60 -14.88 3.77
CA VAL A 58 -5.35 -15.41 2.63
C VAL A 58 -4.54 -16.50 1.95
N GLY A 59 -5.18 -17.64 1.68
CA GLY A 59 -4.51 -18.79 1.06
C GLY A 59 -3.39 -19.37 1.91
N ASN A 60 -3.44 -19.20 3.24
CA ASN A 60 -2.39 -19.61 4.17
C ASN A 60 -1.05 -18.91 3.92
N ILE A 61 -1.09 -17.72 3.31
CA ILE A 61 0.09 -16.86 3.14
C ILE A 61 0.01 -15.77 4.21
N PRO A 62 0.90 -15.80 5.23
CA PRO A 62 0.75 -14.93 6.41
C PRO A 62 0.70 -13.44 6.11
N ASN A 63 1.39 -12.99 5.06
CA ASN A 63 1.44 -11.59 4.68
C ASN A 63 0.54 -11.24 3.49
N ALA A 64 -0.39 -12.13 3.12
CA ALA A 64 -1.39 -11.83 2.11
C ALA A 64 -2.70 -11.41 2.78
N PHE A 65 -3.34 -10.37 2.25
CA PHE A 65 -4.63 -9.92 2.78
C PHE A 65 -5.55 -9.44 1.66
N ILE A 66 -6.84 -9.42 1.96
CA ILE A 66 -7.87 -8.83 1.12
C ILE A 66 -8.63 -7.81 1.96
N ALA A 67 -8.83 -6.63 1.42
CA ALA A 67 -9.66 -5.60 2.03
C ALA A 67 -10.87 -5.35 1.13
N SER A 68 -12.07 -5.39 1.70
CA SER A 68 -13.33 -5.25 0.97
C SER A 68 -14.15 -4.09 1.51
N PHE A 69 -14.79 -3.37 0.60
CA PHE A 69 -15.66 -2.26 0.97
C PHE A 69 -16.88 -2.25 0.05
N GLY A 70 -18.05 -1.99 0.64
CA GLY A 70 -19.30 -1.93 -0.11
C GLY A 70 -19.93 -3.30 -0.33
N GLN A 71 -20.97 -3.32 -1.15
CA GLN A 71 -21.77 -4.50 -1.43
C GLN A 71 -22.29 -4.47 -2.87
N GLY A 72 -22.69 -5.63 -3.36
CA GLY A 72 -23.35 -5.76 -4.64
C GLY A 72 -22.37 -5.99 -5.79
N LYS A 73 -22.85 -5.73 -6.99
CA LYS A 73 -22.10 -5.98 -8.23
C LYS A 73 -22.13 -4.72 -9.10
N PRO A 74 -21.13 -4.50 -9.93
CA PRO A 74 -19.92 -5.32 -10.10
C PRO A 74 -18.97 -5.24 -8.91
N VAL A 75 -18.10 -6.22 -8.79
CA VAL A 75 -16.98 -6.21 -7.85
C VAL A 75 -15.72 -5.82 -8.60
N ILE A 76 -15.08 -4.73 -8.18
CA ILE A 76 -13.85 -4.23 -8.81
C ILE A 76 -12.70 -4.53 -7.85
N ALA A 77 -11.67 -5.18 -8.36
CA ALA A 77 -10.48 -5.52 -7.58
C ALA A 77 -9.28 -4.70 -8.03
N LEU A 78 -8.52 -4.21 -7.04
CA LEU A 78 -7.24 -3.56 -7.25
C LEU A 78 -6.18 -4.47 -6.62
N LEU A 79 -5.14 -4.79 -7.40
CA LEU A 79 -4.06 -5.65 -6.94
C LEU A 79 -2.83 -4.79 -6.69
N GLY A 80 -2.23 -4.96 -5.51
CA GLY A 80 -1.02 -4.25 -5.14
C GLY A 80 0.06 -5.21 -4.67
N GLU A 81 1.30 -4.83 -4.87
CA GLU A 81 2.48 -5.54 -4.40
C GLU A 81 3.36 -4.55 -3.64
N TYR A 82 4.12 -5.03 -2.65
CA TYR A 82 4.91 -4.15 -1.79
C TYR A 82 6.25 -4.78 -1.38
N ASP A 83 6.67 -5.84 -2.06
CA ASP A 83 7.96 -6.46 -1.81
C ASP A 83 9.11 -5.60 -2.35
N ALA A 84 10.20 -5.56 -1.58
CA ALA A 84 11.44 -4.95 -2.02
C ALA A 84 12.30 -5.95 -2.79
N LEU A 85 13.13 -5.45 -3.67
CA LEU A 85 14.08 -6.27 -4.42
C LEU A 85 15.42 -6.29 -3.69
N ALA A 86 15.93 -7.49 -3.41
CA ALA A 86 17.19 -7.65 -2.73
C ALA A 86 18.35 -7.04 -3.55
N GLY A 87 19.26 -6.38 -2.85
CA GLY A 87 20.45 -5.77 -3.48
C GLY A 87 20.19 -4.45 -4.21
N LEU A 88 19.00 -3.88 -4.09
CA LEU A 88 18.62 -2.65 -4.77
C LEU A 88 18.19 -1.54 -3.80
N SER A 89 18.81 -1.47 -2.62
CA SER A 89 18.49 -0.40 -1.68
C SER A 89 18.81 0.97 -2.27
N GLN A 90 17.98 1.96 -1.97
CA GLN A 90 18.10 3.30 -2.54
C GLN A 90 17.75 4.35 -1.51
N GLN A 91 18.56 5.38 -1.43
CA GLN A 91 18.30 6.52 -0.56
C GLN A 91 17.05 7.28 -1.04
N ALA A 92 16.15 7.58 -0.12
CA ALA A 92 14.93 8.33 -0.43
C ALA A 92 15.26 9.74 -0.93
N GLY A 93 14.49 10.22 -1.91
CA GLY A 93 14.64 11.57 -2.45
C GLY A 93 15.92 11.81 -3.26
N CYS A 94 16.64 10.75 -3.62
CA CYS A 94 17.89 10.85 -4.37
C CYS A 94 17.70 10.28 -5.77
N ALA A 95 18.00 11.10 -6.80
CA ALA A 95 17.86 10.69 -8.20
C ALA A 95 19.09 9.91 -8.72
N GLN A 96 20.18 9.89 -7.96
CA GLN A 96 21.37 9.13 -8.30
C GLN A 96 21.34 7.76 -7.61
N PRO A 97 21.88 6.70 -8.24
CA PRO A 97 21.98 5.40 -7.56
C PRO A 97 22.80 5.54 -6.26
N THR A 98 22.14 5.33 -5.12
CA THR A 98 22.75 5.51 -3.80
C THR A 98 22.24 4.43 -2.86
N SER A 99 23.07 3.43 -2.60
CA SER A 99 22.74 2.35 -1.67
C SER A 99 22.76 2.85 -0.23
N VAL A 100 21.83 2.36 0.58
CA VAL A 100 21.76 2.63 2.04
C VAL A 100 22.15 1.39 2.84
N THR A 101 22.19 0.22 2.20
CA THR A 101 22.67 -1.03 2.81
C THR A 101 23.64 -1.69 1.84
N PRO A 102 24.61 -2.49 2.35
CA PRO A 102 25.56 -3.21 1.49
C PRO A 102 24.88 -4.15 0.52
#